data_688414b598ad72973b44ffcf7a73cc59
#
_entry.id   688414b598ad72973b44ffcf7a73cc59
#
_cell.length_a   1.000
_cell.length_b   1.000
_cell.length_c   1.000
_cell.angle_alpha   90.00
_cell.angle_beta   90.00
_cell.angle_gamma   90.00
#
_symmetry.space_group_name_H-M   'P 1'
#
loop_
_entity.id
_entity.type
_entity.pdbx_description
1 polymer ?
#
loop_
_entity_poly.entity_id
_entity_poly.type
_entity_poly.pdbx_seq_one_letter_code
_entity_poly.pdbx_strand_id
1 'polypeptide(L)'
;MDIFFEKSSPADVNEIIKVRNKSFYDDFIKYGEFPGYNCSVQGVTSAILERFVYNIICDGKIIGNISVRDDGNGKFHLNCLCIIPEYANLGIGKKAMTFIESQFATAKHWFLETLVEKKRNLYFYQKHGYIITKEYMEKSIRLAVLEKWINPAV
;
A
#
# COMPACT_ATOMS: atom_id res chain seq x y z
N MET A 1 2.43 20.95 -6.37
CA MET A 1 3.03 19.94 -5.47
C MET A 1 3.52 18.77 -6.31
N ASP A 2 4.83 18.58 -6.34
CA ASP A 2 5.45 17.56 -7.17
C ASP A 2 5.62 16.27 -6.36
N ILE A 3 5.05 15.20 -6.85
CA ILE A 3 5.14 13.87 -6.24
C ILE A 3 6.01 13.00 -7.12
N PHE A 4 7.00 12.34 -6.51
CA PHE A 4 7.89 11.40 -7.19
C PHE A 4 7.78 10.03 -6.54
N PHE A 5 7.98 9.00 -7.35
CA PHE A 5 8.02 7.61 -6.89
C PHE A 5 9.41 7.07 -7.18
N GLU A 6 10.10 6.63 -6.15
CA GLU A 6 11.47 6.16 -6.27
C GLU A 6 11.59 4.80 -5.61
N LYS A 7 12.29 3.87 -6.26
CA LYS A 7 12.51 2.55 -5.68
C LYS A 7 13.27 2.69 -4.37
N SER A 8 12.74 2.06 -3.31
CA SER A 8 13.36 2.09 -1.99
C SER A 8 14.67 1.32 -1.98
N SER A 9 15.62 1.79 -1.19
CA SER A 9 16.88 1.10 -0.93
C SER A 9 17.01 0.78 0.56
N PRO A 10 17.93 -0.14 0.94
CA PRO A 10 18.15 -0.44 2.36
C PRO A 10 18.50 0.79 3.21
N ALA A 11 19.08 1.82 2.62
CA ALA A 11 19.38 3.07 3.32
C ALA A 11 18.12 3.81 3.78
N ASP A 12 16.96 3.53 3.16
CA ASP A 12 15.70 4.20 3.46
C ASP A 12 14.91 3.55 4.59
N VAL A 13 15.36 2.41 5.12
CA VAL A 13 14.59 1.58 6.05
C VAL A 13 14.07 2.36 7.25
N ASN A 14 14.91 3.15 7.90
CA ASN A 14 14.50 3.89 9.09
C ASN A 14 13.42 4.93 8.77
N GLU A 15 13.54 5.64 7.66
CA GLU A 15 12.54 6.61 7.23
C GLU A 15 11.23 5.94 6.83
N ILE A 16 11.29 4.78 6.19
CA ILE A 16 10.10 4.00 5.84
C ILE A 16 9.35 3.57 7.09
N ILE A 17 10.06 3.10 8.12
CA ILE A 17 9.44 2.71 9.40
C ILE A 17 8.74 3.91 10.03
N LYS A 18 9.38 5.07 10.05
CA LYS A 18 8.78 6.31 10.58
C LYS A 18 7.49 6.67 9.83
N VAL A 19 7.54 6.62 8.51
CA VAL A 19 6.39 6.95 7.65
C VAL A 19 5.24 5.97 7.91
N ARG A 20 5.53 4.68 7.98
CA ARG A 20 4.51 3.67 8.28
C ARG A 20 3.91 3.85 9.67
N ASN A 21 4.75 4.13 10.68
CA ASN A 21 4.27 4.37 12.04
C ASN A 21 3.34 5.58 12.11
N LYS A 22 3.69 6.68 11.45
CA LYS A 22 2.80 7.84 11.37
C LYS A 22 1.49 7.51 10.68
N SER A 23 1.55 6.77 9.59
CA SER A 23 0.38 6.45 8.78
C SER A 23 -0.59 5.51 9.51
N PHE A 24 -0.08 4.58 10.32
CA PHE A 24 -0.87 3.54 10.98
C PHE A 24 -1.04 3.73 12.49
N TYR A 25 -0.63 4.88 13.01
CA TYR A 25 -0.69 5.13 14.45
C TYR A 25 -2.11 4.99 15.02
N ASP A 26 -3.10 5.58 14.35
CA ASP A 26 -4.50 5.53 14.82
C ASP A 26 -5.04 4.10 14.83
N ASP A 27 -4.66 3.28 13.85
CA ASP A 27 -5.04 1.87 13.79
C ASP A 27 -4.39 1.09 14.93
N PHE A 28 -3.12 1.38 15.22
CA PHE A 28 -2.40 0.77 16.33
C PHE A 28 -3.08 1.11 17.67
N ILE A 29 -3.44 2.37 17.88
CA ILE A 29 -4.11 2.79 19.11
C ILE A 29 -5.47 2.09 19.25
N LYS A 30 -6.22 1.97 18.16
CA LYS A 30 -7.54 1.35 18.18
C LYS A 30 -7.51 -0.14 18.46
N TYR A 31 -6.57 -0.87 17.86
CA TYR A 31 -6.55 -2.34 17.90
C TYR A 31 -5.48 -2.92 18.84
N GLY A 32 -4.58 -2.09 19.38
CA GLY A 32 -3.47 -2.54 20.23
C GLY A 32 -2.30 -3.15 19.45
N GLU A 33 -2.52 -3.53 18.20
CA GLU A 33 -1.50 -4.01 17.28
C GLU A 33 -1.98 -3.77 15.85
N PHE A 34 -1.04 -3.60 14.92
CA PHE A 34 -1.39 -3.41 13.52
C PHE A 34 -0.20 -3.81 12.64
N PRO A 35 -0.43 -4.56 11.52
CA PRO A 35 0.68 -5.13 10.72
C PRO A 35 1.65 -4.11 10.16
N GLY A 36 1.19 -2.92 9.82
CA GLY A 36 2.04 -1.85 9.27
C GLY A 36 2.77 -1.03 10.32
N TYR A 37 2.49 -1.24 11.60
CA TYR A 37 3.05 -0.46 12.71
C TYR A 37 4.18 -1.23 13.40
N ASN A 38 5.26 -0.53 13.73
CA ASN A 38 6.44 -1.12 14.37
C ASN A 38 7.06 -2.28 13.61
N CYS A 39 7.09 -2.17 12.28
CA CYS A 39 7.84 -3.12 11.47
C CYS A 39 9.30 -3.10 11.86
N SER A 40 9.94 -4.27 11.87
CA SER A 40 11.37 -4.37 12.20
C SER A 40 12.23 -3.90 11.03
N VAL A 41 13.46 -3.44 11.36
CA VAL A 41 14.45 -3.09 10.34
C VAL A 41 14.70 -4.28 9.41
N GLN A 42 14.83 -5.48 9.97
CA GLN A 42 15.07 -6.70 9.21
C GLN A 42 13.88 -7.00 8.26
N GLY A 43 12.66 -6.87 8.76
CA GLY A 43 11.46 -7.13 7.95
C GLY A 43 11.33 -6.17 6.78
N VAL A 44 11.55 -4.88 7.00
CA VAL A 44 11.48 -3.88 5.93
C VAL A 44 12.62 -4.08 4.93
N THR A 45 13.83 -4.37 5.42
CA THR A 45 14.98 -4.65 4.56
C THR A 45 14.70 -5.85 3.65
N SER A 46 14.15 -6.93 4.20
CA SER A 46 13.79 -8.12 3.43
C SER A 46 12.75 -7.80 2.36
N ALA A 47 11.75 -7.00 2.72
CA ALA A 47 10.73 -6.57 1.75
C ALA A 47 11.34 -5.78 0.59
N ILE A 48 12.26 -4.87 0.88
CA ILE A 48 12.96 -4.09 -0.15
C ILE A 48 13.73 -4.99 -1.10
N LEU A 49 14.38 -6.03 -0.58
CA LEU A 49 15.19 -6.94 -1.39
C LEU A 49 14.36 -7.98 -2.15
N GLU A 50 13.22 -8.38 -1.62
CA GLU A 50 12.42 -9.49 -2.16
C GLU A 50 11.14 -9.05 -2.89
N ARG A 51 10.68 -7.82 -2.64
CA ARG A 51 9.45 -7.27 -3.22
C ARG A 51 9.77 -6.01 -3.99
N PHE A 52 8.73 -5.35 -4.49
CA PHE A 52 8.85 -4.05 -5.15
C PHE A 52 8.36 -2.99 -4.18
N VAL A 53 9.30 -2.26 -3.58
CA VAL A 53 8.99 -1.22 -2.59
C VAL A 53 9.40 0.13 -3.15
N TYR A 54 8.49 1.11 -3.06
CA TYR A 54 8.70 2.46 -3.57
C TYR A 54 8.44 3.49 -2.49
N ASN A 55 9.26 4.51 -2.48
CA ASN A 55 9.05 5.70 -1.66
C ASN A 55 8.17 6.68 -2.43
N ILE A 56 7.23 7.29 -1.74
CA ILE A 56 6.48 8.42 -2.26
C ILE A 56 7.18 9.67 -1.72
N ILE A 57 7.67 10.51 -2.62
CA ILE A 57 8.52 11.64 -2.26
C ILE A 57 7.85 12.96 -2.63
N CYS A 58 7.85 13.91 -1.69
CA CYS A 58 7.41 15.27 -1.89
C CYS A 58 8.38 16.22 -1.21
N ASP A 59 8.85 17.23 -1.94
CA ASP A 59 9.81 18.23 -1.42
C ASP A 59 11.04 17.59 -0.79
N GLY A 60 11.56 16.53 -1.44
CA GLY A 60 12.76 15.83 -0.99
C GLY A 60 12.56 14.92 0.22
N LYS A 61 11.33 14.75 0.70
CA LYS A 61 11.03 13.91 1.87
C LYS A 61 10.20 12.70 1.48
N ILE A 62 10.44 11.58 2.15
CA ILE A 62 9.58 10.41 2.03
C ILE A 62 8.30 10.68 2.84
N ILE A 63 7.17 10.73 2.14
CA ILE A 63 5.85 11.02 2.74
C ILE A 63 4.92 9.82 2.70
N GLY A 64 5.32 8.76 2.06
CA GLY A 64 4.52 7.55 1.92
C GLY A 64 5.36 6.41 1.41
N ASN A 65 4.74 5.25 1.32
CA ASN A 65 5.42 4.03 0.92
C ASN A 65 4.45 3.08 0.23
N ILE A 66 4.95 2.37 -0.78
CA ILE A 66 4.17 1.38 -1.52
C ILE A 66 4.96 0.09 -1.52
N SER A 67 4.31 -1.03 -1.24
CA SER A 67 4.93 -2.36 -1.33
C SER A 67 4.05 -3.27 -2.19
N VAL A 68 4.66 -3.90 -3.18
CA VAL A 68 3.99 -4.79 -4.13
C VAL A 68 4.74 -6.12 -4.15
N ARG A 69 4.01 -7.22 -4.14
CA ARG A 69 4.57 -8.56 -4.28
C ARG A 69 4.05 -9.20 -5.58
N ASP A 70 4.96 -9.76 -6.36
CA ASP A 70 4.62 -10.53 -7.55
C ASP A 70 4.35 -11.98 -7.13
N ASP A 71 3.10 -12.41 -7.25
CA ASP A 71 2.67 -13.76 -6.89
C ASP A 71 2.74 -14.73 -8.08
N GLY A 72 3.22 -14.28 -9.22
CA GLY A 72 3.33 -15.10 -10.42
C GLY A 72 2.06 -15.11 -11.27
N ASN A 73 2.21 -15.50 -12.55
CA ASN A 73 1.10 -15.63 -13.48
C ASN A 73 0.27 -14.35 -13.68
N GLY A 74 0.90 -13.19 -13.52
CA GLY A 74 0.23 -11.91 -13.67
C GLY A 74 -0.57 -11.48 -12.46
N LYS A 75 -0.45 -12.18 -11.32
CA LYS A 75 -1.11 -11.84 -10.08
C LYS A 75 -0.19 -11.04 -9.18
N PHE A 76 -0.64 -9.87 -8.76
CA PHE A 76 0.13 -8.96 -7.91
C PHE A 76 -0.63 -8.61 -6.64
N HIS A 77 0.08 -8.56 -5.54
CA HIS A 77 -0.46 -8.17 -4.23
C HIS A 77 0.04 -6.78 -3.86
N LEU A 78 -0.89 -5.85 -3.65
CA LEU A 78 -0.57 -4.55 -3.06
C LEU A 78 -0.53 -4.75 -1.55
N ASN A 79 0.68 -4.94 -1.01
CA ASN A 79 0.89 -5.22 0.42
C ASN A 79 0.68 -4.00 1.29
N CYS A 80 1.09 -2.83 0.79
CA CYS A 80 1.05 -1.59 1.56
C CYS A 80 0.93 -0.40 0.62
N LEU A 81 0.05 0.51 0.97
CA LEU A 81 0.01 1.85 0.40
C LEU A 81 -0.32 2.76 1.57
N CYS A 82 0.63 3.59 1.95
CA CYS A 82 0.41 4.52 3.05
C CYS A 82 0.96 5.91 2.71
N ILE A 83 0.32 6.92 3.28
CA ILE A 83 0.68 8.33 3.13
C ILE A 83 0.52 8.94 4.51
N ILE A 84 1.51 9.72 4.96
CA ILE A 84 1.43 10.35 6.28
C ILE A 84 0.24 11.31 6.34
N PRO A 85 -0.38 11.48 7.52
CA PRO A 85 -1.61 12.29 7.64
C PRO A 85 -1.50 13.71 7.10
N GLU A 86 -0.34 14.34 7.20
CA GLU A 86 -0.11 15.71 6.73
C GLU A 86 -0.33 15.87 5.22
N TYR A 87 -0.25 14.78 4.47
CA TYR A 87 -0.43 14.75 3.02
C TYR A 87 -1.68 14.00 2.57
N ALA A 88 -2.57 13.69 3.52
CA ALA A 88 -3.81 13.00 3.21
C ALA A 88 -4.77 13.88 2.40
N ASN A 89 -5.63 13.26 1.60
CA ASN A 89 -6.70 13.92 0.84
C ASN A 89 -6.20 14.95 -0.20
N LEU A 90 -4.99 14.75 -0.72
CA LEU A 90 -4.40 15.62 -1.75
C LEU A 90 -4.28 14.91 -3.11
N GLY A 91 -4.94 13.76 -3.29
CA GLY A 91 -4.91 13.01 -4.54
C GLY A 91 -3.65 12.17 -4.74
N ILE A 92 -2.79 12.06 -3.73
CA ILE A 92 -1.52 11.32 -3.83
C ILE A 92 -1.77 9.82 -3.98
N GLY A 93 -2.75 9.28 -3.26
CA GLY A 93 -3.12 7.87 -3.37
C GLY A 93 -3.50 7.48 -4.80
N LYS A 94 -4.28 8.32 -5.46
CA LYS A 94 -4.66 8.11 -6.87
C LYS A 94 -3.43 8.07 -7.78
N LYS A 95 -2.49 9.01 -7.58
CA LYS A 95 -1.23 9.04 -8.35
C LYS A 95 -0.42 7.77 -8.10
N ALA A 96 -0.38 7.30 -6.86
CA ALA A 96 0.31 6.07 -6.49
C ALA A 96 -0.28 4.85 -7.19
N MET A 97 -1.60 4.73 -7.23
CA MET A 97 -2.27 3.63 -7.91
C MET A 97 -1.99 3.66 -9.42
N THR A 98 -2.03 4.83 -10.03
CA THR A 98 -1.69 4.99 -11.45
C THR A 98 -0.24 4.59 -11.71
N PHE A 99 0.67 4.99 -10.83
CA PHE A 99 2.08 4.66 -10.94
C PHE A 99 2.32 3.15 -10.92
N ILE A 100 1.78 2.43 -9.92
CA ILE A 100 2.02 0.98 -9.82
C ILE A 100 1.39 0.20 -10.96
N GLU A 101 0.21 0.59 -11.42
CA GLU A 101 -0.41 -0.07 -12.57
C GLU A 101 0.40 0.14 -13.84
N SER A 102 1.03 1.31 -13.99
CA SER A 102 1.96 1.60 -15.08
C SER A 102 3.24 0.77 -15.00
N GLN A 103 3.81 0.66 -13.79
CA GLN A 103 5.06 -0.09 -13.57
C GLN A 103 4.88 -1.58 -13.84
N PHE A 104 3.72 -2.13 -13.54
CA PHE A 104 3.45 -3.56 -13.69
C PHE A 104 2.41 -3.79 -14.80
N ALA A 105 2.75 -3.32 -16.00
CA ALA A 105 1.85 -3.38 -17.16
C ALA A 105 1.46 -4.81 -17.57
N THR A 106 2.24 -5.81 -17.15
CA THR A 106 1.93 -7.23 -17.40
C THR A 106 0.95 -7.82 -16.38
N ALA A 107 0.55 -7.06 -15.37
CA ALA A 107 -0.38 -7.52 -14.37
C ALA A 107 -1.74 -7.82 -15.00
N LYS A 108 -2.31 -8.97 -14.61
CA LYS A 108 -3.65 -9.40 -15.03
C LYS A 108 -4.64 -9.30 -13.88
N HIS A 109 -4.14 -9.34 -12.65
CA HIS A 109 -4.95 -9.44 -11.45
C HIS A 109 -4.22 -8.79 -10.28
N TRP A 110 -4.88 -7.81 -9.67
CA TRP A 110 -4.43 -7.14 -8.46
C TRP A 110 -5.33 -7.51 -7.29
N PHE A 111 -4.76 -7.68 -6.11
CA PHE A 111 -5.55 -7.84 -4.90
C PHE A 111 -4.90 -7.15 -3.72
N LEU A 112 -5.72 -6.81 -2.73
CA LEU A 112 -5.28 -6.16 -1.51
C LEU A 112 -6.28 -6.46 -0.37
N GLU A 113 -5.86 -6.21 0.85
CA GLU A 113 -6.71 -6.27 2.03
C GLU A 113 -6.77 -4.89 2.68
N THR A 114 -7.94 -4.54 3.19
CA THR A 114 -8.11 -3.32 3.98
C THR A 114 -9.17 -3.52 5.04
N LEU A 115 -9.19 -2.65 6.06
CA LEU A 115 -10.15 -2.72 7.14
C LEU A 115 -11.56 -2.43 6.64
N VAL A 116 -12.51 -3.32 6.99
CA VAL A 116 -13.93 -3.13 6.63
C VAL A 116 -14.48 -1.82 7.17
N GLU A 117 -14.01 -1.39 8.34
CA GLU A 117 -14.46 -0.14 8.98
C GLU A 117 -14.01 1.10 8.25
N LYS A 118 -12.93 1.04 7.48
CA LYS A 118 -12.40 2.19 6.76
C LYS A 118 -13.15 2.42 5.47
N LYS A 119 -14.33 2.99 5.56
CA LYS A 119 -15.22 3.23 4.41
C LYS A 119 -14.55 4.09 3.33
N ARG A 120 -13.71 5.05 3.72
CA ARG A 120 -12.99 5.89 2.76
C ARG A 120 -12.01 5.07 1.93
N ASN A 121 -11.30 4.13 2.56
CA ASN A 121 -10.37 3.24 1.85
C ASN A 121 -11.13 2.32 0.89
N LEU A 122 -12.24 1.71 1.35
CA LEU A 122 -13.08 0.89 0.48
C LEU A 122 -13.55 1.67 -0.74
N TYR A 123 -14.07 2.87 -0.50
CA TYR A 123 -14.54 3.75 -1.58
C TYR A 123 -13.40 4.11 -2.54
N PHE A 124 -12.22 4.44 -2.00
CA PHE A 124 -11.05 4.77 -2.78
C PHE A 124 -10.69 3.65 -3.75
N TYR A 125 -10.58 2.42 -3.26
CA TYR A 125 -10.21 1.29 -4.10
C TYR A 125 -11.32 0.90 -5.07
N GLN A 126 -12.58 0.96 -4.66
CA GLN A 126 -13.70 0.69 -5.54
C GLN A 126 -13.74 1.67 -6.71
N LYS A 127 -13.42 2.93 -6.47
CA LYS A 127 -13.31 3.94 -7.52
C LYS A 127 -12.21 3.62 -8.54
N HIS A 128 -11.18 2.88 -8.11
CA HIS A 128 -10.10 2.42 -8.99
C HIS A 128 -10.38 1.08 -9.66
N GLY A 129 -11.62 0.60 -9.59
CA GLY A 129 -12.02 -0.62 -10.28
C GLY A 129 -11.89 -1.90 -9.45
N TYR A 130 -11.58 -1.79 -8.17
CA TYR A 130 -11.55 -2.94 -7.28
C TYR A 130 -12.95 -3.30 -6.80
N ILE A 131 -13.18 -4.59 -6.60
CA ILE A 131 -14.44 -5.10 -6.01
C ILE A 131 -14.11 -5.89 -4.74
N ILE A 132 -15.02 -5.85 -3.78
CA ILE A 132 -14.89 -6.64 -2.56
C ILE A 132 -15.28 -8.08 -2.89
N THR A 133 -14.36 -9.01 -2.71
CA THR A 133 -14.60 -10.44 -3.03
C THR A 133 -14.74 -11.31 -1.79
N LYS A 134 -14.24 -10.83 -0.64
CA LYS A 134 -14.25 -11.63 0.59
C LYS A 134 -14.10 -10.72 1.80
N GLU A 135 -14.66 -11.15 2.93
CA GLU A 135 -14.39 -10.55 4.25
C GLU A 135 -13.98 -11.67 5.19
N TYR A 136 -13.07 -11.38 6.10
CA TYR A 136 -12.62 -12.35 7.09
C TYR A 136 -12.13 -11.66 8.36
N MET A 137 -12.05 -12.44 9.44
CA MET A 137 -11.53 -11.94 10.73
C MET A 137 -10.09 -12.40 10.90
N GLU A 138 -9.23 -11.48 11.31
CA GLU A 138 -7.88 -11.79 11.75
C GLU A 138 -7.75 -11.21 13.16
N LYS A 139 -7.75 -12.10 14.16
CA LYS A 139 -7.86 -11.70 15.56
C LYS A 139 -9.14 -10.87 15.77
N SER A 140 -9.04 -9.63 16.26
CA SER A 140 -10.20 -8.75 16.46
C SER A 140 -10.46 -7.83 15.27
N ILE A 141 -9.71 -8.00 14.18
CA ILE A 141 -9.74 -7.09 13.03
C ILE A 141 -10.54 -7.72 11.89
N ARG A 142 -11.54 -6.99 11.38
CA ARG A 142 -12.31 -7.42 10.22
C ARG A 142 -11.73 -6.82 8.95
N LEU A 143 -11.33 -7.70 8.04
CA LEU A 143 -10.67 -7.32 6.79
C LEU A 143 -11.54 -7.66 5.58
N ALA A 144 -11.44 -6.83 4.56
CA ALA A 144 -12.01 -7.09 3.24
C ALA A 144 -10.88 -7.37 2.27
N VAL A 145 -11.07 -8.35 1.40
CA VAL A 145 -10.21 -8.58 0.23
C VAL A 145 -10.86 -7.86 -0.94
N LEU A 146 -10.08 -7.04 -1.63
CA LEU A 146 -10.53 -6.36 -2.84
C LEU A 146 -9.66 -6.82 -4.01
N GLU A 147 -10.28 -7.00 -5.16
CA GLU A 147 -9.62 -7.52 -6.34
C GLU A 147 -9.99 -6.72 -7.58
N LYS A 148 -9.03 -6.62 -8.48
CA LYS A 148 -9.21 -5.96 -9.78
C LYS A 148 -8.58 -6.83 -10.86
N TRP A 149 -9.36 -7.17 -11.87
CA TRP A 149 -8.86 -7.90 -13.05
C TRP A 149 -8.64 -6.92 -14.18
N ILE A 150 -7.47 -6.99 -14.78
CA ILE A 150 -7.13 -6.16 -15.93
C ILE A 150 -7.51 -6.94 -17.19
N ASN A 151 -8.47 -6.41 -17.91
CA ASN A 151 -8.87 -7.01 -19.18
C ASN A 151 -7.76 -6.75 -20.20
N PRO A 152 -7.28 -7.82 -20.91
CA PRO A 152 -6.33 -7.59 -21.97
C PRO A 152 -6.96 -6.73 -23.05
N ALA A 153 -6.17 -5.81 -23.60
CA ALA A 153 -6.61 -5.04 -24.77
C ALA A 153 -6.91 -6.01 -25.90
N VAL A 154 -8.11 -5.90 -26.43
CA VAL A 154 -8.56 -6.74 -27.54
C VAL A 154 -8.06 -6.13 -28.85
#